data_f02d16d99f3b82ce1180cfcd875a5bfa
#
_entry.id   f02d16d99f3b82ce1180cfcd875a5bfa
#
_cell.length_a   1.000
_cell.length_b   1.000
_cell.length_c   1.000
_cell.angle_alpha   90.00
_cell.angle_beta   90.00
_cell.angle_gamma   90.00
#
_symmetry.space_group_name_H-M   'P 1'
#
loop_
_entity.id
_entity.type
_entity.pdbx_description
1 polymer ?
#
loop_
_entity_poly.entity_id
_entity_poly.type
_entity_poly.pdbx_seq_one_letter_code
_entity_poly.pdbx_strand_id
1 'polypeptide(L)'
;MPFFRFGEFIAESVGCLMKNETTPVRLGGRGLIQAAMAAVPAIVRAPFPFPPLKRGAAKLAAIGLLLLTAACASPSEPGNGIDGGKPSSSTGDVTLVIGAYSVAKDAFAELLPAFQQRWREKTGQLVTFQESYEASGTQARSIVGGFEADVAVLAMEADLDKIEKAGLIKNKWREEGAYGGMITRSIVVMGTREGNPLGIRDWADLTKDGVRVLYPNPKTSGGAMWDINAIYGAGLKRSEEERGRKDPAYAKKFLASVHGNVESLDKSGRASMAAFEYGVGDVIVTYENELLARIAQGVPYEIVTPRDTILIENPAAVVDSYVDRHGTREVAEAFVAFLGSPEAQRTFVKHGFRPVDPDVWNETKERFPQPEGLFDIGYLGGWAKVREELYSPKGVWYQVLAGL
;
A
#
# COMPACT_ATOMS: atom_id res chain seq x y z
N MET A 1 38.38 9.37 -30.96
CA MET A 1 38.75 8.23 -31.85
C MET A 1 38.64 6.96 -31.06
N PRO A 2 37.97 5.88 -31.53
CA PRO A 2 36.76 5.85 -32.37
C PRO A 2 35.59 5.08 -31.72
N PHE A 3 34.42 5.41 -32.19
CA PHE A 3 33.14 4.70 -32.09
C PHE A 3 33.24 3.25 -32.58
N PHE A 4 32.53 2.33 -31.90
CA PHE A 4 32.06 1.09 -32.55
C PHE A 4 30.55 0.95 -32.32
N ARG A 5 29.85 1.06 -33.46
CA ARG A 5 28.46 0.68 -33.70
C ARG A 5 28.36 -0.86 -33.60
N PHE A 6 27.38 -1.34 -32.83
CA PHE A 6 26.83 -2.68 -32.96
C PHE A 6 25.31 -2.55 -33.03
N GLY A 7 24.79 -2.64 -34.26
CA GLY A 7 23.36 -2.61 -34.50
C GLY A 7 23.10 -2.75 -35.99
N GLU A 8 23.26 -3.95 -36.53
CA GLU A 8 22.75 -4.39 -37.82
C GLU A 8 23.17 -5.86 -38.02
N PHE A 9 22.31 -6.77 -37.59
CA PHE A 9 22.23 -8.16 -38.06
C PHE A 9 21.07 -8.83 -37.31
N ILE A 10 19.87 -8.77 -37.83
CA ILE A 10 18.76 -9.72 -37.81
C ILE A 10 17.57 -9.05 -38.51
N ALA A 11 17.59 -9.02 -39.81
CA ALA A 11 16.43 -8.72 -40.64
C ALA A 11 16.64 -9.32 -42.02
N GLU A 12 16.71 -10.66 -42.08
CA GLU A 12 16.57 -11.42 -43.31
C GLU A 12 16.42 -12.89 -42.93
N SER A 13 15.19 -13.33 -42.73
CA SER A 13 14.75 -14.72 -42.86
C SER A 13 13.34 -14.93 -42.30
N VAL A 14 12.31 -14.27 -42.80
CA VAL A 14 10.93 -14.78 -42.83
C VAL A 14 10.17 -13.97 -43.91
N GLY A 15 10.45 -14.26 -45.13
CA GLY A 15 9.74 -13.70 -46.26
C GLY A 15 9.67 -14.72 -47.39
N CYS A 16 8.99 -15.83 -47.16
CA CYS A 16 8.50 -16.69 -48.24
C CYS A 16 7.56 -17.73 -47.68
N LEU A 17 6.34 -17.66 -48.00
CA LEU A 17 5.21 -18.61 -48.04
C LEU A 17 3.94 -18.00 -47.40
N MET A 18 3.15 -17.43 -48.29
CA MET A 18 1.71 -17.63 -48.42
C MET A 18 1.16 -16.57 -49.40
N LYS A 19 1.15 -16.95 -50.64
CA LYS A 19 0.19 -16.48 -51.66
C LYS A 19 -0.65 -17.69 -52.01
N ASN A 20 -1.95 -17.55 -51.89
CA ASN A 20 -3.05 -17.98 -52.78
C ASN A 20 -4.30 -18.27 -51.94
N GLU A 21 -5.26 -17.54 -52.25
CA GLU A 21 -6.49 -17.65 -53.01
C GLU A 21 -7.77 -17.62 -52.15
N THR A 22 -8.50 -16.62 -52.48
CA THR A 22 -9.90 -16.31 -52.16
C THR A 22 -10.88 -17.35 -52.75
N THR A 23 -11.90 -17.75 -52.02
CA THR A 23 -13.32 -17.73 -52.50
C THR A 23 -14.29 -18.01 -51.33
N PRO A 24 -15.46 -17.37 -51.24
CA PRO A 24 -16.44 -17.57 -50.19
C PRO A 24 -17.47 -18.61 -50.60
N VAL A 25 -17.74 -19.59 -49.72
CA VAL A 25 -18.90 -20.46 -49.82
C VAL A 25 -19.85 -20.21 -48.65
N ARG A 26 -21.03 -19.69 -48.98
CA ARG A 26 -22.23 -19.65 -48.14
C ARG A 26 -22.83 -21.04 -48.10
N LEU A 27 -23.03 -21.64 -46.93
CA LEU A 27 -24.08 -22.64 -46.73
C LEU A 27 -24.56 -22.60 -45.28
N GLY A 28 -25.86 -22.50 -45.15
CA GLY A 28 -26.61 -22.47 -43.91
C GLY A 28 -26.91 -23.87 -43.38
N GLY A 29 -27.42 -23.90 -42.19
CA GLY A 29 -28.17 -25.07 -41.68
C GLY A 29 -27.63 -25.69 -40.41
N ARG A 30 -28.36 -25.47 -39.38
CA ARG A 30 -28.53 -26.25 -38.14
C ARG A 30 -27.96 -27.68 -38.12
N GLY A 31 -27.27 -28.02 -37.04
CA GLY A 31 -27.32 -29.39 -36.52
C GLY A 31 -25.95 -29.92 -36.05
N LEU A 32 -25.99 -30.48 -34.86
CA LEU A 32 -25.06 -31.44 -34.25
C LEU A 32 -23.80 -30.91 -33.55
N ILE A 33 -24.01 -30.66 -32.26
CA ILE A 33 -23.01 -30.89 -31.20
C ILE A 33 -22.84 -32.41 -31.07
N GLN A 34 -21.65 -32.92 -31.36
CA GLN A 34 -20.98 -34.05 -30.62
C GLN A 34 -19.70 -34.46 -31.35
N ALA A 35 -18.67 -34.75 -30.53
CA ALA A 35 -17.42 -35.44 -30.91
C ALA A 35 -16.31 -34.63 -31.58
N ALA A 36 -15.44 -34.03 -30.75
CA ALA A 36 -13.99 -33.93 -30.99
C ALA A 36 -13.24 -33.78 -29.68
N MET A 37 -13.26 -34.78 -28.83
CA MET A 37 -12.20 -35.06 -27.88
C MET A 37 -11.31 -36.11 -28.53
N ALA A 38 -10.14 -35.75 -29.01
CA ALA A 38 -8.92 -36.57 -29.14
C ALA A 38 -7.85 -35.85 -29.94
N ALA A 39 -6.82 -35.41 -29.25
CA ALA A 39 -5.42 -35.35 -29.69
C ALA A 39 -4.68 -34.17 -28.99
N VAL A 40 -4.24 -34.43 -27.77
CA VAL A 40 -3.15 -33.65 -27.15
C VAL A 40 -1.91 -34.54 -27.20
N PRO A 41 -0.83 -34.15 -27.90
CA PRO A 41 0.41 -34.96 -27.85
C PRO A 41 1.10 -34.79 -26.47
N ALA A 42 1.41 -35.92 -25.87
CA ALA A 42 2.21 -36.05 -24.67
C ALA A 42 3.62 -35.48 -24.91
N ILE A 43 3.95 -34.38 -24.25
CA ILE A 43 5.34 -33.92 -24.15
C ILE A 43 5.98 -34.64 -22.97
N VAL A 44 6.98 -35.45 -23.31
CA VAL A 44 7.85 -36.27 -22.49
C VAL A 44 8.41 -35.49 -21.30
N ARG A 45 8.13 -35.98 -20.09
CA ARG A 45 8.82 -35.61 -18.85
C ARG A 45 10.19 -36.30 -18.83
N ALA A 46 11.25 -35.50 -18.92
CA ALA A 46 12.59 -35.94 -18.57
C ALA A 46 12.84 -35.74 -17.07
N PRO A 47 13.30 -36.70 -16.31
CA PRO A 47 13.67 -36.51 -14.90
C PRO A 47 15.07 -35.92 -14.80
N PHE A 48 15.23 -34.79 -14.10
CA PHE A 48 16.53 -34.31 -13.67
C PHE A 48 17.03 -35.15 -12.48
N PRO A 49 18.28 -35.62 -12.50
CA PRO A 49 18.84 -36.37 -11.38
C PRO A 49 19.41 -35.40 -10.32
N PHE A 50 18.89 -35.47 -9.11
CA PHE A 50 19.54 -34.92 -7.93
C PHE A 50 20.59 -35.88 -7.40
N PRO A 51 21.82 -35.45 -7.04
CA PRO A 51 22.80 -36.31 -6.40
C PRO A 51 22.44 -36.57 -4.92
N PRO A 52 22.74 -37.76 -4.37
CA PRO A 52 22.38 -38.09 -3.01
C PRO A 52 23.33 -37.45 -1.99
N LEU A 53 22.75 -36.78 -0.96
CA LEU A 53 23.48 -36.34 0.22
C LEU A 53 23.93 -37.56 1.06
N LYS A 54 25.23 -37.74 1.21
CA LYS A 54 25.83 -38.71 2.11
C LYS A 54 25.58 -38.31 3.58
N ARG A 55 24.90 -39.18 4.32
CA ARG A 55 24.83 -39.17 5.78
C ARG A 55 26.20 -39.55 6.35
N GLY A 56 26.90 -38.57 6.95
CA GLY A 56 28.07 -38.79 7.77
C GLY A 56 27.70 -38.67 9.24
N ALA A 57 27.77 -39.80 9.94
CA ALA A 57 27.68 -39.85 11.39
C ALA A 57 28.96 -39.30 12.00
N ALA A 58 28.84 -38.29 12.91
CA ALA A 58 29.94 -37.87 13.75
C ALA A 58 29.57 -38.02 15.22
N LYS A 59 30.45 -38.79 15.87
CA LYS A 59 30.37 -39.23 17.27
C LYS A 59 30.59 -38.06 18.26
N LEU A 60 29.94 -38.21 19.40
CA LEU A 60 30.19 -37.48 20.64
C LEU A 60 31.67 -37.61 21.09
N ALA A 61 32.21 -36.46 21.54
CA ALA A 61 33.30 -36.46 22.52
C ALA A 61 33.06 -35.30 23.50
N ALA A 62 32.64 -35.67 24.70
CA ALA A 62 32.64 -34.81 25.88
C ALA A 62 34.05 -34.79 26.47
N ILE A 63 34.61 -33.61 26.67
CA ILE A 63 35.75 -33.41 27.60
C ILE A 63 35.43 -32.16 28.40
N GLY A 64 35.21 -32.41 29.71
CA GLY A 64 35.13 -31.32 30.71
C GLY A 64 36.53 -30.87 31.10
N LEU A 65 36.64 -29.57 31.40
CA LEU A 65 37.76 -29.06 32.19
C LEU A 65 37.24 -27.97 33.12
N LEU A 66 37.11 -28.33 34.39
CA LEU A 66 37.00 -27.42 35.54
C LEU A 66 38.31 -26.67 35.73
N LEU A 67 38.28 -25.36 35.86
CA LEU A 67 39.31 -24.59 36.53
C LEU A 67 38.66 -23.57 37.47
N LEU A 68 38.79 -23.89 38.78
CA LEU A 68 38.60 -22.96 39.88
C LEU A 68 39.73 -21.90 39.85
N THR A 69 39.38 -20.62 40.00
CA THR A 69 40.29 -19.64 40.55
C THR A 69 39.60 -18.81 41.63
N ALA A 70 40.31 -18.73 42.74
CA ALA A 70 39.85 -18.25 44.02
C ALA A 70 39.71 -16.73 44.10
N ALA A 71 38.82 -16.34 44.99
CA ALA A 71 38.55 -14.97 45.44
C ALA A 71 39.75 -14.37 46.16
N CYS A 72 39.99 -13.04 45.94
CA CYS A 72 40.59 -12.14 46.91
C CYS A 72 39.65 -11.00 47.18
N ALA A 73 38.98 -11.05 48.32
CA ALA A 73 38.25 -9.92 48.86
C ALA A 73 39.18 -9.00 49.63
N SER A 74 39.09 -7.71 49.39
CA SER A 74 39.59 -6.68 50.32
C SER A 74 38.48 -5.74 50.72
N PRO A 75 38.32 -5.41 52.00
CA PRO A 75 37.25 -4.55 52.49
C PRO A 75 37.64 -3.07 52.32
N SER A 76 36.74 -2.26 51.80
CA SER A 76 36.82 -0.80 51.84
C SER A 76 35.58 -0.23 52.54
N GLU A 77 35.86 0.72 53.39
CA GLU A 77 35.00 1.40 54.37
C GLU A 77 33.82 2.19 53.74
N PRO A 78 32.79 2.56 54.54
CA PRO A 78 31.59 3.24 54.08
C PRO A 78 31.82 4.75 53.99
N GLY A 79 31.80 5.27 52.73
CA GLY A 79 31.73 6.69 52.43
C GLY A 79 30.29 7.13 52.23
N ASN A 80 29.77 7.95 53.14
CA ASN A 80 28.52 8.69 53.02
C ASN A 80 28.60 9.70 51.86
N GLY A 81 27.72 9.59 50.90
CA GLY A 81 27.52 10.58 49.84
C GLY A 81 26.11 10.40 49.24
N ILE A 82 25.14 11.14 49.78
CA ILE A 82 23.82 11.31 49.20
C ILE A 82 24.00 12.25 48.00
N ASP A 83 24.09 11.68 46.82
CA ASP A 83 23.94 12.44 45.58
C ASP A 83 22.70 11.94 44.81
N GLY A 84 21.77 12.87 44.59
CA GLY A 84 20.52 12.61 43.92
C GLY A 84 20.75 12.25 42.45
N GLY A 85 21.04 10.98 42.21
CA GLY A 85 21.23 10.46 40.86
C GLY A 85 19.89 10.51 40.09
N LYS A 86 19.82 11.37 39.08
CA LYS A 86 18.90 11.19 37.94
C LYS A 86 18.94 9.73 37.51
N PRO A 87 17.79 9.12 37.14
CA PRO A 87 17.83 7.78 36.55
C PRO A 87 18.69 7.82 35.31
N SER A 88 19.82 7.12 35.34
CA SER A 88 20.66 6.84 34.19
C SER A 88 19.82 6.01 33.22
N SER A 89 19.28 6.66 32.21
CA SER A 89 18.73 5.94 31.06
C SER A 89 19.87 5.13 30.43
N SER A 90 19.74 3.83 30.40
CA SER A 90 20.63 2.95 29.67
C SER A 90 20.58 3.34 28.20
N THR A 91 21.61 4.05 27.72
CA THR A 91 21.76 4.47 26.33
C THR A 91 22.24 3.30 25.45
N GLY A 92 21.55 2.17 25.52
CA GLY A 92 21.73 1.08 24.56
C GLY A 92 21.08 1.43 23.23
N ASP A 93 21.67 0.99 22.12
CA ASP A 93 21.03 1.07 20.79
C ASP A 93 19.67 0.38 20.81
N VAL A 94 18.70 0.91 20.04
CA VAL A 94 17.32 0.42 20.02
C VAL A 94 16.90 0.10 18.59
N THR A 95 16.12 -0.96 18.41
CA THR A 95 15.49 -1.29 17.12
C THR A 95 14.00 -0.99 17.20
N LEU A 96 13.51 -0.16 16.27
CA LEU A 96 12.09 0.15 16.11
C LEU A 96 11.51 -0.64 14.94
N VAL A 97 10.47 -1.42 15.21
CA VAL A 97 9.80 -2.24 14.18
C VAL A 97 8.62 -1.47 13.60
N ILE A 98 8.65 -1.24 12.29
CA ILE A 98 7.63 -0.48 11.56
C ILE A 98 6.80 -1.41 10.69
N GLY A 99 5.49 -1.44 10.93
CA GLY A 99 4.51 -2.09 10.07
C GLY A 99 3.75 -1.06 9.23
N ALA A 100 4.13 -0.86 7.97
CA ALA A 100 3.55 0.20 7.14
C ALA A 100 2.85 -0.34 5.88
N TYR A 101 1.92 0.45 5.33
CA TYR A 101 1.33 0.15 4.03
C TYR A 101 2.31 0.49 2.91
N SER A 102 2.26 -0.31 1.82
CA SER A 102 3.29 -0.33 0.78
C SER A 102 3.51 0.99 0.04
N VAL A 103 2.50 1.86 -0.03
CA VAL A 103 2.58 3.15 -0.73
C VAL A 103 3.47 4.15 0.03
N ALA A 104 3.60 4.01 1.36
CA ALA A 104 4.44 4.90 2.17
C ALA A 104 5.94 4.64 2.02
N LYS A 105 6.35 3.52 1.43
CA LYS A 105 7.74 3.03 1.44
C LYS A 105 8.77 4.07 0.96
N ASP A 106 8.47 4.76 -0.14
CA ASP A 106 9.44 5.67 -0.75
C ASP A 106 9.67 6.93 0.13
N ALA A 107 8.61 7.44 0.76
CA ALA A 107 8.73 8.53 1.72
C ALA A 107 9.50 8.11 2.99
N PHE A 108 9.25 6.89 3.47
CA PHE A 108 9.93 6.34 4.64
C PHE A 108 11.43 6.12 4.41
N ALA A 109 11.86 5.83 3.20
CA ALA A 109 13.28 5.74 2.86
C ALA A 109 14.07 7.04 3.14
N GLU A 110 13.39 8.20 3.15
CA GLU A 110 13.97 9.50 3.53
C GLU A 110 13.67 9.85 4.99
N LEU A 111 12.49 9.53 5.51
CA LEU A 111 12.04 9.88 6.85
C LEU A 111 12.78 9.11 7.95
N LEU A 112 13.06 7.82 7.73
CA LEU A 112 13.72 6.99 8.75
C LEU A 112 15.14 7.45 9.04
N PRO A 113 16.01 7.72 8.05
CA PRO A 113 17.33 8.30 8.31
C PRO A 113 17.26 9.69 8.97
N ALA A 114 16.30 10.54 8.58
CA ALA A 114 16.12 11.86 9.18
C ALA A 114 15.75 11.76 10.67
N PHE A 115 14.80 10.86 11.01
CA PHE A 115 14.47 10.60 12.41
C PHE A 115 15.65 10.02 13.18
N GLN A 116 16.38 9.06 12.61
CA GLN A 116 17.57 8.44 13.24
C GLN A 116 18.58 9.50 13.64
N GLN A 117 18.88 10.42 12.71
CA GLN A 117 19.81 11.52 13.00
C GLN A 117 19.29 12.42 14.13
N ARG A 118 18.03 12.87 14.02
CA ARG A 118 17.38 13.73 15.01
C ARG A 118 17.32 13.10 16.40
N TRP A 119 16.98 11.80 16.47
CA TRP A 119 16.92 11.05 17.72
C TRP A 119 18.30 10.96 18.37
N ARG A 120 19.31 10.63 17.58
CA ARG A 120 20.70 10.54 18.04
C ARG A 120 21.24 11.89 18.55
N GLU A 121 20.94 12.97 17.84
CA GLU A 121 21.34 14.32 18.28
C GLU A 121 20.67 14.72 19.61
N LYS A 122 19.41 14.33 19.81
CA LYS A 122 18.64 14.66 21.02
C LYS A 122 19.03 13.80 22.23
N THR A 123 19.26 12.51 22.03
CA THR A 123 19.36 11.53 23.12
C THR A 123 20.73 10.86 23.24
N GLY A 124 21.54 10.91 22.19
CA GLY A 124 22.80 10.13 22.07
C GLY A 124 22.56 8.66 21.71
N GLN A 125 21.29 8.18 21.68
CA GLN A 125 20.93 6.80 21.38
C GLN A 125 20.84 6.58 19.88
N LEU A 126 21.39 5.46 19.37
CA LEU A 126 21.18 5.03 18.00
C LEU A 126 19.87 4.24 17.89
N VAL A 127 18.99 4.65 16.98
CA VAL A 127 17.83 3.85 16.58
C VAL A 127 18.09 3.20 15.22
N THR A 128 17.81 1.91 15.11
CA THR A 128 17.77 1.16 13.85
C THR A 128 16.32 0.76 13.54
N PHE A 129 16.03 0.42 12.28
CA PHE A 129 14.67 0.09 11.87
C PHE A 129 14.60 -1.31 11.29
N GLN A 130 13.54 -2.01 11.67
CA GLN A 130 13.07 -3.20 10.99
C GLN A 130 11.73 -2.87 10.33
N GLU A 131 11.67 -2.97 9.01
CA GLU A 131 10.56 -2.45 8.21
C GLU A 131 9.78 -3.58 7.52
N SER A 132 8.45 -3.49 7.56
CA SER A 132 7.55 -4.35 6.79
C SER A 132 6.58 -3.48 5.99
N TYR A 133 6.51 -3.72 4.68
CA TYR A 133 5.64 -2.98 3.76
C TYR A 133 4.71 -3.94 3.04
N GLU A 134 3.45 -3.95 3.45
CA GLU A 134 2.41 -4.80 2.88
C GLU A 134 1.19 -3.96 2.43
N ALA A 135 0.22 -4.60 1.81
CA ALA A 135 -1.09 -3.98 1.64
C ALA A 135 -1.71 -3.72 3.02
N SER A 136 -2.30 -2.52 3.24
CA SER A 136 -2.70 -2.03 4.57
C SER A 136 -3.54 -3.04 5.37
N GLY A 137 -4.58 -3.61 4.77
CA GLY A 137 -5.40 -4.61 5.43
C GLY A 137 -4.65 -5.92 5.72
N THR A 138 -3.64 -6.27 4.93
CA THR A 138 -2.74 -7.40 5.18
C THR A 138 -1.81 -7.07 6.33
N GLN A 139 -1.21 -5.89 6.34
CA GLN A 139 -0.33 -5.43 7.41
C GLN A 139 -1.06 -5.40 8.77
N ALA A 140 -2.30 -4.87 8.80
CA ALA A 140 -3.12 -4.89 10.01
C ALA A 140 -3.36 -6.32 10.53
N ARG A 141 -3.70 -7.27 9.64
CA ARG A 141 -3.87 -8.68 10.02
C ARG A 141 -2.56 -9.32 10.50
N SER A 142 -1.44 -9.00 9.89
CA SER A 142 -0.11 -9.50 10.31
C SER A 142 0.22 -9.03 11.72
N ILE A 143 -0.03 -7.75 12.05
CA ILE A 143 0.17 -7.20 13.39
C ILE A 143 -0.75 -7.90 14.41
N VAL A 144 -2.03 -8.07 14.10
CA VAL A 144 -2.97 -8.82 14.95
C VAL A 144 -2.56 -10.29 15.10
N GLY A 145 -1.96 -10.86 14.06
CA GLY A 145 -1.48 -12.25 14.02
C GLY A 145 -0.12 -12.48 14.66
N GLY A 146 0.52 -11.45 15.25
CA GLY A 146 1.77 -11.59 16.00
C GLY A 146 3.01 -11.01 15.30
N PHE A 147 2.86 -10.24 14.23
CA PHE A 147 3.96 -9.39 13.74
C PHE A 147 4.11 -8.21 14.70
N GLU A 148 5.16 -8.23 15.49
CA GLU A 148 5.38 -7.33 16.62
C GLU A 148 5.88 -5.95 16.17
N ALA A 149 5.06 -5.23 15.40
CA ALA A 149 5.37 -3.86 15.01
C ALA A 149 5.19 -2.89 16.19
N ASP A 150 6.18 -2.07 16.47
CA ASP A 150 6.11 -0.98 17.45
C ASP A 150 5.22 0.16 16.97
N VAL A 151 5.28 0.45 15.67
CA VAL A 151 4.47 1.49 15.02
C VAL A 151 3.74 0.91 13.82
N ALA A 152 2.44 1.15 13.77
CA ALA A 152 1.58 0.83 12.63
C ALA A 152 1.28 2.11 11.84
N VAL A 153 1.57 2.10 10.52
CA VAL A 153 1.26 3.18 9.58
C VAL A 153 0.39 2.61 8.46
N LEU A 154 -0.88 2.93 8.47
CA LEU A 154 -1.86 2.25 7.64
C LEU A 154 -2.60 3.20 6.70
N ALA A 155 -3.24 2.65 5.67
CA ALA A 155 -3.92 3.43 4.65
C ALA A 155 -5.23 4.08 5.14
N MET A 156 -5.78 3.61 6.27
CA MET A 156 -7.06 4.09 6.79
C MET A 156 -7.24 3.73 8.26
N GLU A 157 -8.05 4.53 8.97
CA GLU A 157 -8.43 4.28 10.37
C GLU A 157 -9.01 2.89 10.60
N ALA A 158 -9.86 2.42 9.67
CA ALA A 158 -10.53 1.13 9.80
C ALA A 158 -9.55 -0.06 9.89
N ASP A 159 -8.31 0.09 9.45
CA ASP A 159 -7.27 -0.92 9.61
C ASP A 159 -6.58 -0.81 11.00
N LEU A 160 -6.39 0.40 11.54
CA LEU A 160 -5.97 0.58 12.94
C LEU A 160 -7.03 0.09 13.92
N ASP A 161 -8.32 0.34 13.64
CA ASP A 161 -9.44 -0.18 14.46
C ASP A 161 -9.40 -1.72 14.63
N LYS A 162 -8.84 -2.45 13.67
CA LYS A 162 -8.69 -3.93 13.81
C LYS A 162 -7.64 -4.28 14.84
N ILE A 163 -6.55 -3.53 14.89
CA ILE A 163 -5.45 -3.72 15.85
C ILE A 163 -5.91 -3.29 17.24
N GLU A 164 -6.65 -2.19 17.33
CA GLU A 164 -7.28 -1.69 18.56
C GLU A 164 -8.29 -2.69 19.13
N LYS A 165 -9.18 -3.24 18.31
CA LYS A 165 -10.14 -4.28 18.71
C LYS A 165 -9.49 -5.57 19.18
N ALA A 166 -8.28 -5.86 18.73
CA ALA A 166 -7.46 -6.96 19.22
C ALA A 166 -6.77 -6.64 20.58
N GLY A 167 -6.96 -5.42 21.12
CA GLY A 167 -6.39 -4.98 22.40
C GLY A 167 -4.90 -4.63 22.32
N LEU A 168 -4.35 -4.48 21.13
CA LEU A 168 -2.92 -4.18 20.91
C LEU A 168 -2.63 -2.67 20.91
N ILE A 169 -3.60 -1.83 20.54
CA ILE A 169 -3.55 -0.36 20.58
C ILE A 169 -4.60 0.11 21.60
N LYS A 170 -4.27 1.11 22.41
CA LYS A 170 -5.20 1.79 23.31
C LYS A 170 -6.04 2.82 22.54
N ASN A 171 -7.27 3.11 23.02
CA ASN A 171 -8.24 4.01 22.36
C ASN A 171 -7.82 5.49 22.27
N LYS A 172 -6.55 5.80 22.51
CA LYS A 172 -6.06 7.20 22.56
C LYS A 172 -5.21 7.61 21.36
N TRP A 173 -4.99 6.74 20.40
CA TRP A 173 -4.10 7.05 19.29
C TRP A 173 -4.55 8.29 18.47
N ARG A 174 -5.87 8.55 18.41
CA ARG A 174 -6.41 9.76 17.77
C ARG A 174 -6.17 11.02 18.60
N GLU A 175 -6.17 10.90 19.94
CA GLU A 175 -6.00 12.02 20.86
C GLU A 175 -4.54 12.36 21.09
N GLU A 176 -3.68 11.36 21.14
CA GLU A 176 -2.24 11.48 21.40
C GLU A 176 -1.45 11.90 20.14
N GLY A 177 -1.97 11.56 18.95
CA GLY A 177 -1.39 11.97 17.68
C GLY A 177 -1.75 13.39 17.27
N ALA A 178 -0.78 14.15 16.77
CA ALA A 178 -1.08 15.40 16.08
C ALA A 178 -2.09 15.13 14.94
N TYR A 179 -2.92 16.09 14.64
CA TYR A 179 -3.91 15.99 13.54
C TYR A 179 -4.87 14.79 13.63
N GLY A 180 -5.23 14.37 14.85
CA GLY A 180 -6.11 13.22 15.06
C GLY A 180 -5.47 11.88 14.71
N GLY A 181 -4.15 11.78 14.81
CA GLY A 181 -3.37 10.60 14.45
C GLY A 181 -3.12 10.43 12.95
N MET A 182 -3.58 11.38 12.11
CA MET A 182 -3.31 11.37 10.68
C MET A 182 -1.90 11.93 10.42
N ILE A 183 -1.16 11.28 9.50
CA ILE A 183 0.19 11.71 9.14
C ILE A 183 0.29 12.19 7.69
N THR A 184 -0.59 11.76 6.81
CA THR A 184 -0.66 12.23 5.42
C THR A 184 -2.09 12.22 4.92
N ARG A 185 -2.31 12.98 3.83
CA ARG A 185 -3.53 12.97 3.04
C ARG A 185 -3.21 12.72 1.57
N SER A 186 -4.22 12.33 0.81
CA SER A 186 -4.23 12.22 -0.64
C SER A 186 -5.66 12.35 -1.15
N ILE A 187 -5.87 12.16 -2.44
CA ILE A 187 -7.20 11.97 -3.03
C ILE A 187 -7.15 10.77 -3.97
N VAL A 188 -8.30 10.19 -4.28
CA VAL A 188 -8.40 9.19 -5.34
C VAL A 188 -8.48 9.90 -6.67
N VAL A 189 -7.66 9.49 -7.62
CA VAL A 189 -7.58 10.03 -8.98
C VAL A 189 -7.52 8.88 -10.00
N MET A 190 -7.59 9.23 -11.28
CA MET A 190 -7.35 8.33 -12.39
C MET A 190 -5.99 8.66 -13.03
N GLY A 191 -5.15 7.65 -13.23
CA GLY A 191 -3.93 7.76 -14.03
C GLY A 191 -4.19 7.21 -15.43
N THR A 192 -3.79 7.95 -16.46
CA THR A 192 -3.88 7.51 -17.85
C THR A 192 -2.50 7.43 -18.48
N ARG A 193 -2.43 6.78 -19.65
CA ARG A 193 -1.22 6.79 -20.49
C ARG A 193 -0.93 8.20 -20.98
N GLU A 194 0.29 8.43 -21.46
CA GLU A 194 0.73 9.68 -22.08
C GLU A 194 -0.30 10.18 -23.11
N GLY A 195 -0.65 11.45 -23.02
CA GLY A 195 -1.60 12.11 -23.93
C GLY A 195 -3.06 11.69 -23.72
N ASN A 196 -3.37 10.92 -22.69
CA ASN A 196 -4.74 10.48 -22.37
C ASN A 196 -5.50 9.98 -23.63
N PRO A 197 -5.05 8.92 -24.29
CA PRO A 197 -5.51 8.54 -25.65
C PRO A 197 -7.00 8.18 -25.71
N LEU A 198 -7.62 7.82 -24.58
CA LEU A 198 -9.05 7.52 -24.49
C LEU A 198 -9.91 8.72 -24.10
N GLY A 199 -9.30 9.88 -23.86
CA GLY A 199 -10.00 11.12 -23.49
C GLY A 199 -10.79 10.98 -22.18
N ILE A 200 -10.22 10.28 -21.19
CA ILE A 200 -10.82 10.12 -19.86
C ILE A 200 -10.84 11.48 -19.15
N ARG A 201 -11.99 11.86 -18.58
CA ARG A 201 -12.19 13.14 -17.89
C ARG A 201 -12.83 12.99 -16.52
N ASP A 202 -13.69 11.97 -16.35
CA ASP A 202 -14.40 11.72 -15.11
C ASP A 202 -14.76 10.23 -14.98
N TRP A 203 -15.24 9.81 -13.83
CA TRP A 203 -15.66 8.45 -13.51
C TRP A 203 -16.58 7.81 -14.56
N ALA A 204 -17.49 8.60 -15.15
CA ALA A 204 -18.41 8.11 -16.19
C ALA A 204 -17.68 7.58 -17.43
N ASP A 205 -16.48 8.09 -17.73
CA ASP A 205 -15.72 7.61 -18.87
C ASP A 205 -15.17 6.19 -18.66
N LEU A 206 -15.02 5.77 -17.40
CA LEU A 206 -14.60 4.40 -17.07
C LEU A 206 -15.69 3.35 -17.35
N THR A 207 -16.92 3.76 -17.63
CA THR A 207 -18.03 2.86 -17.98
C THR A 207 -18.15 2.59 -19.48
N LYS A 208 -17.34 3.24 -20.31
CA LYS A 208 -17.36 3.08 -21.77
C LYS A 208 -16.79 1.73 -22.19
N ASP A 209 -17.36 1.17 -23.24
CA ASP A 209 -16.87 -0.08 -23.82
C ASP A 209 -15.40 0.07 -24.28
N GLY A 210 -14.60 -0.94 -23.99
CA GLY A 210 -13.20 -1.01 -24.40
C GLY A 210 -12.23 -0.27 -23.48
N VAL A 211 -12.67 0.44 -22.46
CA VAL A 211 -11.80 1.02 -21.41
C VAL A 211 -11.41 -0.08 -20.43
N ARG A 212 -10.11 -0.30 -20.23
CA ARG A 212 -9.60 -1.30 -19.29
C ARG A 212 -9.07 -0.62 -18.04
N VAL A 213 -9.72 -0.90 -16.91
CA VAL A 213 -9.49 -0.24 -15.62
C VAL A 213 -8.69 -1.14 -14.69
N LEU A 214 -7.79 -0.56 -13.92
CA LEU A 214 -7.09 -1.23 -12.83
C LEU A 214 -7.40 -0.55 -11.49
N TYR A 215 -7.63 -1.34 -10.45
CA TYR A 215 -7.52 -0.97 -9.05
C TYR A 215 -7.32 -2.21 -8.17
N PRO A 216 -6.78 -2.09 -6.95
CA PRO A 216 -6.46 -3.25 -6.14
C PRO A 216 -7.68 -3.91 -5.50
N ASN A 217 -7.47 -5.03 -4.81
CA ASN A 217 -8.53 -5.81 -4.18
C ASN A 217 -8.82 -5.29 -2.75
N PRO A 218 -10.05 -4.89 -2.41
CA PRO A 218 -10.39 -4.36 -1.10
C PRO A 218 -10.32 -5.39 0.05
N LYS A 219 -10.21 -6.68 -0.26
CA LYS A 219 -9.95 -7.72 0.77
C LYS A 219 -8.56 -7.62 1.36
N THR A 220 -7.61 -7.07 0.63
CA THR A 220 -6.21 -6.96 1.04
C THR A 220 -5.75 -5.51 1.17
N SER A 221 -6.19 -4.64 0.28
CA SER A 221 -5.73 -3.27 0.13
C SER A 221 -6.71 -2.25 0.73
N GLY A 222 -6.24 -1.44 1.66
CA GLY A 222 -6.97 -0.25 2.11
C GLY A 222 -7.12 0.79 0.99
N GLY A 223 -6.13 0.89 0.08
CA GLY A 223 -6.21 1.72 -1.12
C GLY A 223 -7.44 1.40 -1.96
N ALA A 224 -7.68 0.13 -2.21
CA ALA A 224 -8.86 -0.31 -2.96
C ALA A 224 -10.18 0.07 -2.29
N MET A 225 -10.23 0.11 -0.94
CA MET A 225 -11.42 0.60 -0.25
C MET A 225 -11.63 2.10 -0.51
N TRP A 226 -10.56 2.88 -0.56
CA TRP A 226 -10.65 4.29 -0.94
C TRP A 226 -11.11 4.47 -2.39
N ASP A 227 -10.56 3.67 -3.33
CA ASP A 227 -10.93 3.72 -4.75
C ASP A 227 -12.41 3.42 -4.96
N ILE A 228 -12.91 2.35 -4.34
CA ILE A 228 -14.33 1.95 -4.39
C ILE A 228 -15.22 3.00 -3.72
N ASN A 229 -14.80 3.53 -2.56
CA ASN A 229 -15.54 4.56 -1.85
C ASN A 229 -15.62 5.86 -2.67
N ALA A 230 -14.58 6.21 -3.43
CA ALA A 230 -14.59 7.36 -4.33
C ALA A 230 -15.63 7.20 -5.43
N ILE A 231 -15.61 6.05 -6.13
CA ILE A 231 -16.56 5.78 -7.22
C ILE A 231 -18.00 5.69 -6.70
N TYR A 232 -18.22 5.00 -5.57
CA TYR A 232 -19.53 4.88 -4.96
C TYR A 232 -20.07 6.24 -4.46
N GLY A 233 -19.22 7.02 -3.80
CA GLY A 233 -19.55 8.36 -3.32
C GLY A 233 -19.85 9.34 -4.46
N ALA A 234 -19.09 9.28 -5.56
CA ALA A 234 -19.40 10.04 -6.77
C ALA A 234 -20.77 9.63 -7.35
N GLY A 235 -21.09 8.35 -7.33
CA GLY A 235 -22.41 7.86 -7.72
C GLY A 235 -23.55 8.41 -6.83
N LEU A 236 -23.32 8.52 -5.51
CA LEU A 236 -24.28 9.15 -4.60
C LEU A 236 -24.44 10.65 -4.88
N LYS A 237 -23.34 11.39 -5.06
CA LYS A 237 -23.40 12.83 -5.41
C LYS A 237 -24.14 13.06 -6.72
N ARG A 238 -23.84 12.28 -7.73
CA ARG A 238 -24.54 12.34 -9.01
C ARG A 238 -26.03 12.06 -8.86
N SER A 239 -26.44 11.12 -8.01
CA SER A 239 -27.84 10.89 -7.73
C SER A 239 -28.51 12.04 -6.97
N GLU A 240 -27.80 12.74 -6.10
CA GLU A 240 -28.27 13.95 -5.44
C GLU A 240 -28.54 15.07 -6.45
N GLU A 241 -27.63 15.29 -7.41
CA GLU A 241 -27.81 16.30 -8.47
C GLU A 241 -28.95 15.96 -9.42
N GLU A 242 -29.04 14.70 -9.89
CA GLU A 242 -30.03 14.27 -10.88
C GLU A 242 -31.43 14.05 -10.28
N ARG A 243 -31.52 13.67 -8.98
CA ARG A 243 -32.75 13.18 -8.35
C ARG A 243 -33.13 13.90 -7.05
N GLY A 244 -32.30 14.84 -6.60
CA GLY A 244 -32.49 15.59 -5.35
C GLY A 244 -32.28 14.79 -4.08
N ARG A 245 -31.69 13.59 -4.15
CA ARG A 245 -31.42 12.71 -2.99
C ARG A 245 -30.29 11.73 -3.23
N LYS A 246 -29.65 11.31 -2.16
CA LYS A 246 -28.73 10.16 -2.18
C LYS A 246 -29.50 8.88 -2.50
N ASP A 247 -29.10 8.19 -3.57
CA ASP A 247 -29.70 6.94 -4.00
C ASP A 247 -28.65 5.81 -4.02
N PRO A 248 -28.60 4.93 -2.98
CA PRO A 248 -27.65 3.84 -2.93
C PRO A 248 -27.76 2.85 -4.09
N ALA A 249 -28.95 2.65 -4.64
CA ALA A 249 -29.15 1.76 -5.78
C ALA A 249 -28.53 2.34 -7.05
N TYR A 250 -28.64 3.66 -7.25
CA TYR A 250 -27.95 4.35 -8.33
C TYR A 250 -26.42 4.23 -8.19
N ALA A 251 -25.90 4.53 -6.99
CA ALA A 251 -24.46 4.45 -6.72
C ALA A 251 -23.93 3.02 -6.90
N LYS A 252 -24.67 1.99 -6.47
CA LYS A 252 -24.31 0.59 -6.71
C LYS A 252 -24.24 0.28 -8.22
N LYS A 253 -25.24 0.70 -8.99
CA LYS A 253 -25.26 0.48 -10.44
C LYS A 253 -24.09 1.19 -11.13
N PHE A 254 -23.78 2.42 -10.70
CA PHE A 254 -22.65 3.18 -11.21
C PHE A 254 -21.31 2.48 -10.92
N LEU A 255 -21.09 2.05 -9.68
CA LEU A 255 -19.92 1.26 -9.29
C LEU A 255 -19.83 -0.05 -10.09
N ALA A 256 -20.96 -0.75 -10.27
CA ALA A 256 -21.00 -1.99 -11.06
C ALA A 256 -20.63 -1.75 -12.53
N SER A 257 -21.05 -0.63 -13.12
CA SER A 257 -20.69 -0.27 -14.50
C SER A 257 -19.18 0.00 -14.64
N VAL A 258 -18.57 0.70 -13.69
CA VAL A 258 -17.10 0.88 -13.68
C VAL A 258 -16.39 -0.46 -13.45
N HIS A 259 -16.88 -1.27 -12.50
CA HIS A 259 -16.27 -2.56 -12.18
C HIS A 259 -16.33 -3.55 -13.35
N GLY A 260 -17.35 -3.46 -14.21
CA GLY A 260 -17.46 -4.27 -15.43
C GLY A 260 -16.28 -4.13 -16.39
N ASN A 261 -15.54 -3.02 -16.30
CA ASN A 261 -14.35 -2.73 -17.11
C ASN A 261 -13.02 -2.98 -16.35
N VAL A 262 -13.09 -3.54 -15.13
CA VAL A 262 -11.87 -3.83 -14.34
C VAL A 262 -11.20 -5.09 -14.85
N GLU A 263 -9.95 -4.96 -15.28
CA GLU A 263 -9.17 -6.05 -15.86
C GLU A 263 -8.51 -6.93 -14.80
N SER A 264 -8.05 -6.31 -13.69
CA SER A 264 -7.45 -7.07 -12.57
C SER A 264 -7.72 -6.42 -11.22
N LEU A 265 -7.71 -7.26 -10.17
CA LEU A 265 -7.80 -6.88 -8.77
C LEU A 265 -6.51 -7.29 -8.06
N ASP A 266 -5.49 -6.44 -8.11
CA ASP A 266 -4.18 -6.75 -7.56
C ASP A 266 -4.16 -6.72 -6.02
N LYS A 267 -3.16 -7.35 -5.42
CA LYS A 267 -3.08 -7.47 -3.95
C LYS A 267 -2.91 -6.15 -3.19
N SER A 268 -2.37 -5.11 -3.84
CA SER A 268 -2.09 -3.79 -3.23
C SER A 268 -2.05 -2.69 -4.28
N GLY A 269 -2.15 -1.41 -3.87
CA GLY A 269 -1.98 -0.26 -4.75
C GLY A 269 -0.65 -0.29 -5.49
N ARG A 270 0.44 -0.61 -4.79
CA ARG A 270 1.77 -0.76 -5.41
C ARG A 270 1.81 -1.89 -6.47
N ALA A 271 1.07 -2.97 -6.26
CA ALA A 271 0.99 -4.04 -7.26
C ALA A 271 0.17 -3.62 -8.49
N SER A 272 -0.95 -2.89 -8.31
CA SER A 272 -1.70 -2.33 -9.44
C SER A 272 -0.88 -1.30 -10.21
N MET A 273 -0.12 -0.45 -9.52
CA MET A 273 0.78 0.50 -10.17
C MET A 273 1.85 -0.23 -11.00
N ALA A 274 2.46 -1.29 -10.46
CA ALA A 274 3.43 -2.09 -11.20
C ALA A 274 2.80 -2.77 -12.44
N ALA A 275 1.59 -3.32 -12.32
CA ALA A 275 0.85 -3.87 -13.47
C ALA A 275 0.59 -2.80 -14.52
N PHE A 276 0.18 -1.59 -14.10
CA PHE A 276 0.01 -0.45 -14.99
C PHE A 276 1.32 -0.06 -15.67
N GLU A 277 2.45 0.02 -14.96
CA GLU A 277 3.78 0.28 -15.52
C GLU A 277 4.18 -0.76 -16.58
N TYR A 278 3.81 -2.02 -16.40
CA TYR A 278 4.02 -3.10 -17.39
C TYR A 278 3.03 -3.09 -18.57
N GLY A 279 2.16 -2.11 -18.66
CA GLY A 279 1.24 -1.94 -19.79
C GLY A 279 -0.11 -2.61 -19.64
N VAL A 280 -0.45 -3.15 -18.46
CA VAL A 280 -1.79 -3.68 -18.17
C VAL A 280 -2.77 -2.53 -17.98
N GLY A 281 -3.94 -2.62 -18.58
CA GLY A 281 -4.99 -1.60 -18.49
C GLY A 281 -4.67 -0.29 -19.20
N ASP A 282 -5.68 0.54 -19.34
CA ASP A 282 -5.61 1.86 -19.96
C ASP A 282 -5.70 2.98 -18.93
N VAL A 283 -6.40 2.71 -17.81
CA VAL A 283 -6.62 3.63 -16.70
C VAL A 283 -6.38 2.92 -15.38
N ILE A 284 -5.64 3.56 -14.50
CA ILE A 284 -5.51 3.11 -13.10
C ILE A 284 -6.27 4.06 -12.17
N VAL A 285 -7.11 3.53 -11.31
CA VAL A 285 -7.69 4.26 -10.18
C VAL A 285 -6.75 4.06 -8.98
N THR A 286 -6.24 5.14 -8.44
CA THR A 286 -5.21 5.09 -7.40
C THR A 286 -5.11 6.40 -6.63
N TYR A 287 -4.17 6.47 -5.70
CA TYR A 287 -3.83 7.68 -4.96
C TYR A 287 -3.10 8.69 -5.85
N GLU A 288 -3.41 9.98 -5.69
CA GLU A 288 -2.73 11.10 -6.36
C GLU A 288 -1.20 11.04 -6.16
N ASN A 289 -0.74 10.78 -4.94
CA ASN A 289 0.69 10.70 -4.64
C ASN A 289 1.43 9.57 -5.37
N GLU A 290 0.77 8.45 -5.68
CA GLU A 290 1.38 7.36 -6.46
C GLU A 290 1.75 7.82 -7.88
N LEU A 291 0.87 8.58 -8.52
CA LEU A 291 1.13 9.11 -9.86
C LEU A 291 2.11 10.28 -9.83
N LEU A 292 1.96 11.21 -8.88
CA LEU A 292 2.89 12.34 -8.72
C LEU A 292 4.33 11.87 -8.51
N ALA A 293 4.52 10.81 -7.71
CA ALA A 293 5.84 10.22 -7.50
C ALA A 293 6.44 9.63 -8.78
N ARG A 294 5.62 9.01 -9.66
CA ARG A 294 6.09 8.48 -10.96
C ARG A 294 6.39 9.58 -11.96
N ILE A 295 5.55 10.59 -12.02
CA ILE A 295 5.77 11.76 -12.90
C ILE A 295 7.05 12.49 -12.48
N ALA A 296 7.31 12.64 -11.19
CA ALA A 296 8.58 13.21 -10.68
C ALA A 296 9.82 12.38 -11.09
N GLN A 297 9.66 11.08 -11.37
CA GLN A 297 10.69 10.19 -11.89
C GLN A 297 10.77 10.19 -13.42
N GLY A 298 9.98 11.02 -14.12
CA GLY A 298 9.97 11.16 -15.57
C GLY A 298 9.05 10.18 -16.29
N VAL A 299 8.15 9.47 -15.60
CA VAL A 299 7.14 8.62 -16.25
C VAL A 299 6.03 9.51 -16.82
N PRO A 300 5.70 9.42 -18.11
CA PRO A 300 4.79 10.34 -18.78
C PRO A 300 3.32 9.93 -18.58
N TYR A 301 2.87 9.78 -17.33
CA TYR A 301 1.46 9.59 -17.02
C TYR A 301 0.73 10.91 -16.93
N GLU A 302 -0.58 10.91 -17.23
CA GLU A 302 -1.45 12.03 -16.96
C GLU A 302 -2.39 11.72 -15.81
N ILE A 303 -2.57 12.72 -14.94
CA ILE A 303 -3.49 12.64 -13.80
C ILE A 303 -4.81 13.28 -14.22
N VAL A 304 -5.88 12.50 -14.14
CA VAL A 304 -7.24 12.99 -14.29
C VAL A 304 -7.87 13.05 -12.89
N THR A 305 -8.07 14.26 -12.40
CA THR A 305 -8.77 14.49 -11.14
C THR A 305 -10.27 14.57 -11.42
N PRO A 306 -11.08 13.60 -10.94
CA PRO A 306 -12.52 13.65 -11.17
C PRO A 306 -13.17 14.79 -10.38
N ARG A 307 -14.31 15.27 -10.84
CA ARG A 307 -15.04 16.35 -10.18
C ARG A 307 -15.39 16.01 -8.73
N ASP A 308 -15.92 14.81 -8.52
CA ASP A 308 -16.29 14.27 -7.21
C ASP A 308 -15.33 13.15 -6.83
N THR A 309 -14.55 13.32 -5.77
CA THR A 309 -13.65 12.30 -5.27
C THR A 309 -13.52 12.37 -3.75
N ILE A 310 -12.87 11.36 -3.16
CA ILE A 310 -12.73 11.24 -1.71
C ILE A 310 -11.36 11.71 -1.23
N LEU A 311 -11.37 12.44 -0.10
CA LEU A 311 -10.17 12.71 0.68
C LEU A 311 -9.71 11.45 1.38
N ILE A 312 -8.48 11.06 1.12
CA ILE A 312 -7.79 9.95 1.78
C ILE A 312 -7.05 10.50 3.00
N GLU A 313 -7.17 9.82 4.12
CA GLU A 313 -6.45 10.13 5.35
C GLU A 313 -5.74 8.87 5.86
N ASN A 314 -4.43 8.99 6.06
CA ASN A 314 -3.56 7.88 6.44
C ASN A 314 -3.06 8.08 7.86
N PRO A 315 -3.44 7.20 8.81
CA PRO A 315 -3.04 7.30 10.21
C PRO A 315 -1.74 6.56 10.52
N ALA A 316 -1.12 6.98 11.63
CA ALA A 316 -0.08 6.24 12.32
C ALA A 316 -0.41 6.10 13.81
N ALA A 317 -0.05 4.96 14.40
CA ALA A 317 -0.24 4.72 15.81
C ALA A 317 0.89 3.85 16.39
N VAL A 318 1.20 4.09 17.66
CA VAL A 318 2.03 3.20 18.47
C VAL A 318 1.21 1.95 18.82
N VAL A 319 1.83 0.78 18.72
CA VAL A 319 1.21 -0.50 19.08
C VAL A 319 1.60 -0.83 20.54
N ASP A 320 0.77 -0.37 21.47
CA ASP A 320 1.06 -0.37 22.92
C ASP A 320 1.61 -1.68 23.48
N SER A 321 1.00 -2.80 23.10
CA SER A 321 1.41 -4.12 23.59
C SER A 321 2.81 -4.52 23.17
N TYR A 322 3.28 -4.05 22.03
CA TYR A 322 4.60 -4.39 21.51
C TYR A 322 5.68 -3.42 22.00
N VAL A 323 5.41 -2.10 22.01
CA VAL A 323 6.39 -1.15 22.57
C VAL A 323 6.63 -1.38 24.06
N ASP A 324 5.62 -1.81 24.84
CA ASP A 324 5.79 -2.16 26.26
C ASP A 324 6.66 -3.42 26.42
N ARG A 325 6.53 -4.39 25.52
CA ARG A 325 7.33 -5.62 25.51
C ARG A 325 8.78 -5.36 25.10
N HIS A 326 8.98 -4.52 24.09
CA HIS A 326 10.30 -4.23 23.54
C HIS A 326 11.05 -3.14 24.32
N GLY A 327 10.35 -2.37 25.17
CA GLY A 327 10.91 -1.19 25.85
C GLY A 327 11.19 -0.02 24.90
N THR A 328 10.45 0.08 23.79
CA THR A 328 10.64 1.05 22.70
C THR A 328 9.67 2.21 22.75
N ARG A 329 8.84 2.33 23.81
CA ARG A 329 7.73 3.30 23.86
C ARG A 329 8.18 4.73 23.57
N GLU A 330 9.22 5.22 24.24
CA GLU A 330 9.67 6.60 24.13
C GLU A 330 10.11 6.93 22.68
N VAL A 331 10.87 6.05 22.04
CA VAL A 331 11.33 6.25 20.66
C VAL A 331 10.18 6.08 19.66
N ALA A 332 9.23 5.18 19.91
CA ALA A 332 8.05 4.97 19.05
C ALA A 332 7.11 6.20 19.07
N GLU A 333 6.82 6.73 20.27
CA GLU A 333 6.02 7.95 20.43
C GLU A 333 6.73 9.17 19.79
N ALA A 334 8.03 9.30 19.97
CA ALA A 334 8.82 10.35 19.34
C ALA A 334 8.83 10.22 17.81
N PHE A 335 8.84 8.99 17.27
CA PHE A 335 8.79 8.76 15.84
C PHE A 335 7.41 9.14 15.26
N VAL A 336 6.30 8.74 15.90
CA VAL A 336 4.96 9.14 15.46
C VAL A 336 4.80 10.65 15.51
N ALA A 337 5.29 11.30 16.57
CA ALA A 337 5.29 12.77 16.68
C ALA A 337 6.14 13.45 15.59
N PHE A 338 7.30 12.85 15.24
CA PHE A 338 8.15 13.34 14.15
C PHE A 338 7.41 13.31 12.79
N LEU A 339 6.64 12.27 12.50
CA LEU A 339 5.87 12.18 11.24
C LEU A 339 4.90 13.35 11.06
N GLY A 340 4.37 13.94 12.16
CA GLY A 340 3.55 15.14 12.14
C GLY A 340 4.34 16.46 12.07
N SER A 341 5.68 16.44 12.16
CA SER A 341 6.47 17.67 12.15
C SER A 341 6.51 18.35 10.77
N PRO A 342 6.68 19.69 10.70
CA PRO A 342 6.80 20.38 9.41
C PRO A 342 7.91 19.82 8.51
N GLU A 343 9.01 19.34 9.09
CA GLU A 343 10.11 18.68 8.37
C GLU A 343 9.62 17.40 7.67
N ALA A 344 9.00 16.49 8.41
CA ALA A 344 8.47 15.25 7.85
C ALA A 344 7.35 15.53 6.85
N GLN A 345 6.51 16.53 7.13
CA GLN A 345 5.40 16.91 6.24
C GLN A 345 5.90 17.45 4.90
N ARG A 346 6.98 18.23 4.86
CA ARG A 346 7.61 18.62 3.59
C ARG A 346 8.21 17.45 2.83
N THR A 347 8.76 16.45 3.55
CA THR A 347 9.23 15.20 2.92
C THR A 347 8.05 14.44 2.31
N PHE A 348 6.92 14.31 3.00
CA PHE A 348 5.72 13.72 2.43
C PHE A 348 5.25 14.45 1.17
N VAL A 349 5.26 15.81 1.16
CA VAL A 349 4.92 16.63 -0.02
C VAL A 349 5.88 16.36 -1.19
N LYS A 350 7.16 16.16 -0.93
CA LYS A 350 8.15 15.78 -1.95
C LYS A 350 7.76 14.47 -2.65
N HIS A 351 7.20 13.53 -1.89
CA HIS A 351 6.69 12.25 -2.38
C HIS A 351 5.22 12.31 -2.85
N GLY A 352 4.67 13.49 -3.10
CA GLY A 352 3.35 13.70 -3.67
C GLY A 352 2.18 13.61 -2.70
N PHE A 353 2.40 13.38 -1.41
CA PHE A 353 1.33 13.39 -0.41
C PHE A 353 0.88 14.82 -0.08
N ARG A 354 -0.40 14.97 0.21
CA ARG A 354 -0.97 16.19 0.79
C ARG A 354 -0.64 16.21 2.28
N PRO A 355 -0.05 17.30 2.81
CA PRO A 355 0.32 17.37 4.22
C PRO A 355 -0.91 17.51 5.11
N VAL A 356 -0.79 17.07 6.36
CA VAL A 356 -1.79 17.31 7.42
C VAL A 356 -1.51 18.60 8.18
N ASP A 357 -0.24 19.05 8.20
CA ASP A 357 0.17 20.31 8.83
C ASP A 357 -0.38 21.51 8.04
N PRO A 358 -1.13 22.42 8.68
CA PRO A 358 -1.77 23.54 7.99
C PRO A 358 -0.78 24.56 7.42
N ASP A 359 0.38 24.75 8.05
CA ASP A 359 1.36 25.70 7.55
C ASP A 359 2.05 25.13 6.29
N VAL A 360 2.46 23.88 6.32
CA VAL A 360 3.00 23.18 5.14
C VAL A 360 1.96 23.06 4.03
N TRP A 361 0.68 22.86 4.38
CA TRP A 361 -0.40 22.92 3.41
C TRP A 361 -0.48 24.29 2.73
N ASN A 362 -0.47 25.38 3.50
CA ASN A 362 -0.52 26.72 2.94
C ASN A 362 0.67 27.05 2.03
N GLU A 363 1.86 26.50 2.36
CA GLU A 363 3.08 26.63 1.53
C GLU A 363 2.95 25.87 0.19
N THR A 364 2.16 24.79 0.12
CA THR A 364 2.26 23.78 -0.95
C THR A 364 0.95 23.51 -1.69
N LYS A 365 -0.18 24.07 -1.26
CA LYS A 365 -1.54 23.79 -1.80
C LYS A 365 -1.68 24.00 -3.30
N GLU A 366 -0.91 24.92 -3.89
CA GLU A 366 -0.92 25.20 -5.32
C GLU A 366 -0.41 24.00 -6.17
N ARG A 367 0.26 23.04 -5.54
CA ARG A 367 0.73 21.80 -6.19
C ARG A 367 -0.37 20.76 -6.34
N PHE A 368 -1.49 20.96 -5.64
CA PHE A 368 -2.54 19.96 -5.50
C PHE A 368 -3.87 20.50 -6.05
N PRO A 369 -4.48 19.86 -7.04
CA PRO A 369 -5.79 20.26 -7.53
C PRO A 369 -6.83 20.17 -6.40
N GLN A 370 -7.81 21.08 -6.43
CA GLN A 370 -8.94 21.09 -5.50
C GLN A 370 -10.19 20.63 -6.25
N PRO A 371 -10.62 19.36 -6.12
CA PRO A 371 -11.84 18.87 -6.75
C PRO A 371 -13.06 19.63 -6.23
N GLU A 372 -13.99 20.02 -7.11
CA GLU A 372 -15.20 20.76 -6.76
C GLU A 372 -16.08 20.02 -5.74
N GLY A 373 -16.19 18.70 -5.93
CA GLY A 373 -17.00 17.81 -5.11
C GLY A 373 -16.18 16.94 -4.17
N LEU A 374 -15.03 17.43 -3.64
CA LEU A 374 -14.25 16.69 -2.65
C LEU A 374 -15.09 16.36 -1.42
N PHE A 375 -15.12 15.10 -1.04
CA PHE A 375 -15.80 14.60 0.15
C PHE A 375 -14.87 13.73 0.98
N ASP A 376 -15.18 13.57 2.26
CA ASP A 376 -14.48 12.69 3.18
C ASP A 376 -15.29 11.41 3.49
N ILE A 377 -14.75 10.54 4.33
CA ILE A 377 -15.43 9.32 4.74
C ILE A 377 -16.72 9.60 5.53
N GLY A 378 -16.85 10.78 6.16
CA GLY A 378 -18.05 11.22 6.87
C GLY A 378 -19.25 11.41 5.93
N TYR A 379 -19.02 11.82 4.66
CA TYR A 379 -20.08 11.90 3.65
C TYR A 379 -20.77 10.56 3.41
N LEU A 380 -20.01 9.45 3.53
CA LEU A 380 -20.52 8.08 3.43
C LEU A 380 -21.05 7.54 4.77
N GLY A 381 -20.98 8.33 5.85
CA GLY A 381 -21.44 7.96 7.19
C GLY A 381 -20.35 7.35 8.09
N GLY A 382 -19.08 7.49 7.71
CA GLY A 382 -17.92 7.01 8.47
C GLY A 382 -17.61 5.54 8.24
N TRP A 383 -16.42 5.12 8.68
CA TRP A 383 -15.90 3.76 8.43
C TRP A 383 -16.78 2.64 8.98
N ALA A 384 -17.47 2.84 10.10
CA ALA A 384 -18.36 1.82 10.67
C ALA A 384 -19.49 1.48 9.69
N LYS A 385 -20.17 2.52 9.17
CA LYS A 385 -21.25 2.37 8.21
C LYS A 385 -20.75 1.84 6.86
N VAL A 386 -19.64 2.38 6.36
CA VAL A 386 -19.02 1.93 5.10
C VAL A 386 -18.67 0.44 5.16
N ARG A 387 -18.10 -0.05 6.27
CA ARG A 387 -17.79 -1.48 6.43
C ARG A 387 -19.06 -2.35 6.41
N GLU A 388 -20.13 -1.90 7.05
CA GLU A 388 -21.39 -2.62 7.09
C GLU A 388 -22.07 -2.63 5.72
N GLU A 389 -22.26 -1.46 5.11
CA GLU A 389 -23.04 -1.32 3.88
C GLU A 389 -22.30 -1.77 2.62
N LEU A 390 -20.98 -1.46 2.51
CA LEU A 390 -20.21 -1.77 1.31
C LEU A 390 -19.47 -3.11 1.42
N TYR A 391 -18.85 -3.40 2.56
CA TYR A 391 -17.88 -4.49 2.68
C TYR A 391 -18.30 -5.67 3.56
N SER A 392 -19.51 -5.68 4.11
CA SER A 392 -20.06 -6.88 4.76
C SER A 392 -20.32 -7.99 3.73
N PRO A 393 -20.49 -9.26 4.14
CA PRO A 393 -20.73 -10.37 3.19
C PRO A 393 -21.93 -10.18 2.25
N LYS A 394 -22.90 -9.34 2.63
CA LYS A 394 -24.07 -8.95 1.82
C LYS A 394 -23.95 -7.50 1.31
N GLY A 395 -22.82 -6.84 1.53
CA GLY A 395 -22.59 -5.45 1.18
C GLY A 395 -22.52 -5.21 -0.33
N VAL A 396 -22.62 -3.95 -0.70
CA VAL A 396 -22.66 -3.50 -2.11
C VAL A 396 -21.50 -4.07 -2.92
N TRP A 397 -20.27 -4.07 -2.38
CA TRP A 397 -19.11 -4.58 -3.08
C TRP A 397 -19.25 -6.06 -3.49
N TYR A 398 -19.70 -6.92 -2.57
CA TYR A 398 -19.89 -8.33 -2.89
C TYR A 398 -21.05 -8.59 -3.84
N GLN A 399 -22.08 -7.74 -3.83
CA GLN A 399 -23.15 -7.77 -4.83
C GLN A 399 -22.61 -7.40 -6.21
N VAL A 400 -21.78 -6.36 -6.31
CA VAL A 400 -21.11 -5.94 -7.56
C VAL A 400 -20.23 -7.06 -8.11
N LEU A 401 -19.38 -7.68 -7.25
CA LEU A 401 -18.57 -8.83 -7.65
C LEU A 401 -19.38 -10.03 -8.15
N ALA A 402 -20.57 -10.23 -7.59
CA ALA A 402 -21.46 -11.33 -7.99
C ALA A 402 -22.33 -11.00 -9.22
N GLY A 403 -22.22 -9.79 -9.76
CA GLY A 403 -23.06 -9.34 -10.89
C GLY A 403 -24.52 -9.11 -10.52
N LEU A 404 -24.82 -8.80 -9.24
CA LEU A 404 -26.17 -8.63 -8.68
C LEU A 404 -26.63 -7.17 -8.62
#